data_01cdfc4146ecd340f422248489c6fe05
#
_entry.id   01cdfc4146ecd340f422248489c6fe05
#
_cell.length_a   1.000
_cell.length_b   1.000
_cell.length_c   1.000
_cell.angle_alpha   90.00
_cell.angle_beta   90.00
_cell.angle_gamma   90.00
#
_symmetry.space_group_name_H-M   'P 1'
#
loop_
_entity.id
_entity.type
_entity.pdbx_description
1 polymer ?
#
loop_
_entity_poly.entity_id
_entity_poly.type
_entity_poly.pdbx_seq_one_letter_code
_entity_poly.pdbx_strand_id
1 'polypeptide(L)'
;MIQCYEKDNINYDTNGDITLLPTQCELSTEINGTWELTMSHPIDSDGRWEYLSEEAVISAPTFQSDHQLFRIDKCIKTDTSVECTAYPIFFDSADDCFLMDTRPTSQNGQNALNIMTQGSKYSGQSDITTGGTAYFVRRNLMDAINGEDSPTFVQTWGGEILYDNFKVIINERIGGDYGVEIRYGKNMDGLSYTVDMSDVVTRIVPVAYNGRTMSGDTPWVDSDNINKYAKKYIREVKFEDVKLAEDASDGEEDDIIICADQAALDAALTKKCED
;
A
#
# COMPACT_ATOMS: atom_id res chain seq x y z
N MET A 1 1.28 -26.93 -10.71
CA MET A 1 2.10 -27.06 -11.94
C MET A 1 2.34 -25.65 -12.43
N ILE A 2 3.59 -25.34 -12.88
CA ILE A 2 3.90 -23.98 -13.37
C ILE A 2 3.81 -24.02 -14.91
N GLN A 3 3.04 -23.09 -15.47
CA GLN A 3 2.80 -22.98 -16.91
C GLN A 3 3.11 -21.57 -17.39
N CYS A 4 3.42 -21.43 -18.68
CA CYS A 4 3.59 -20.14 -19.32
C CYS A 4 2.63 -20.02 -20.49
N TYR A 5 2.07 -18.82 -20.63
CA TYR A 5 1.25 -18.39 -21.77
C TYR A 5 1.99 -17.30 -22.51
N GLU A 6 1.92 -17.34 -23.84
CA GLU A 6 2.45 -16.25 -24.66
C GLU A 6 1.70 -14.92 -24.36
N LYS A 7 2.37 -13.81 -24.62
CA LYS A 7 1.88 -12.46 -24.31
C LYS A 7 0.50 -12.13 -24.91
N ASP A 8 0.20 -12.68 -26.07
CA ASP A 8 -1.05 -12.44 -26.80
C ASP A 8 -2.20 -13.33 -26.33
N ASN A 9 -1.99 -14.20 -25.35
CA ASN A 9 -3.03 -15.06 -24.82
C ASN A 9 -4.06 -14.24 -24.04
N ILE A 10 -5.35 -14.50 -24.32
CA ILE A 10 -6.48 -13.85 -23.64
C ILE A 10 -7.36 -14.84 -22.86
N ASN A 11 -7.06 -16.13 -22.99
CA ASN A 11 -7.83 -17.19 -22.34
C ASN A 11 -6.92 -18.02 -21.45
N TYR A 12 -7.08 -17.91 -20.15
CA TYR A 12 -6.30 -18.59 -19.13
C TYR A 12 -7.05 -19.77 -18.48
N ASP A 13 -8.24 -20.12 -18.99
CA ASP A 13 -9.01 -21.29 -18.54
C ASP A 13 -8.50 -22.60 -19.16
N THR A 14 -7.58 -22.52 -20.09
CA THR A 14 -6.91 -23.66 -20.74
C THR A 14 -5.51 -23.86 -20.18
N ASN A 15 -4.90 -25.01 -20.51
CA ASN A 15 -3.49 -25.20 -20.20
C ASN A 15 -2.63 -24.16 -20.92
N GLY A 16 -1.53 -23.76 -20.27
CA GLY A 16 -0.52 -22.89 -20.88
C GLY A 16 0.13 -23.52 -22.11
N ASP A 17 0.77 -22.68 -22.91
CA ASP A 17 1.47 -23.09 -24.12
C ASP A 17 2.63 -24.05 -23.80
N ILE A 18 3.24 -23.89 -22.63
CA ILE A 18 4.32 -24.76 -22.15
C ILE A 18 4.25 -24.95 -20.63
N THR A 19 4.66 -26.13 -20.17
CA THR A 19 4.93 -26.40 -18.76
C THR A 19 6.38 -26.08 -18.44
N LEU A 20 6.61 -25.23 -17.46
CA LEU A 20 7.94 -24.83 -17.00
C LEU A 20 8.47 -25.78 -15.92
N LEU A 21 9.78 -25.96 -15.91
CA LEU A 21 10.52 -26.74 -14.92
C LEU A 21 11.63 -25.86 -14.30
N PRO A 22 11.26 -24.85 -13.51
CA PRO A 22 12.24 -23.95 -12.94
C PRO A 22 13.11 -24.64 -11.90
N THR A 23 14.34 -24.16 -11.74
CA THR A 23 15.23 -24.56 -10.65
C THR A 23 14.89 -23.85 -9.33
N GLN A 24 14.32 -22.65 -9.45
CA GLN A 24 13.84 -21.85 -8.33
C GLN A 24 12.58 -21.09 -8.77
N CYS A 25 11.59 -21.05 -7.89
CA CYS A 25 10.39 -20.23 -8.07
C CYS A 25 9.92 -19.78 -6.68
N GLU A 26 9.99 -18.49 -6.41
CA GLU A 26 9.72 -17.92 -5.12
C GLU A 26 8.71 -16.78 -5.25
N LEU A 27 7.69 -16.78 -4.39
CA LEU A 27 6.72 -15.72 -4.28
C LEU A 27 6.95 -14.95 -2.99
N SER A 28 7.30 -13.69 -3.09
CA SER A 28 7.34 -12.74 -1.99
C SER A 28 6.04 -11.96 -1.93
N THR A 29 5.43 -11.88 -0.75
CA THR A 29 4.16 -11.15 -0.55
C THR A 29 4.22 -10.27 0.67
N GLU A 30 3.68 -9.07 0.56
CA GLU A 30 3.53 -8.13 1.65
C GLU A 30 2.06 -7.71 1.77
N ILE A 31 1.54 -7.61 3.00
CA ILE A 31 0.16 -7.13 3.23
C ILE A 31 0.09 -5.66 2.80
N ASN A 32 -0.88 -5.35 1.92
CA ASN A 32 -1.04 -4.03 1.31
C ASN A 32 0.22 -3.51 0.61
N GLY A 33 1.11 -4.42 0.22
CA GLY A 33 2.36 -4.14 -0.44
C GLY A 33 2.51 -4.91 -1.75
N THR A 34 3.74 -5.06 -2.17
CA THR A 34 4.10 -5.72 -3.42
C THR A 34 4.00 -7.23 -3.30
N TRP A 35 3.46 -7.86 -4.33
CA TRP A 35 3.60 -9.29 -4.58
C TRP A 35 4.53 -9.47 -5.77
N GLU A 36 5.58 -10.26 -5.59
CA GLU A 36 6.60 -10.47 -6.61
C GLU A 36 6.94 -11.95 -6.74
N LEU A 37 6.81 -12.48 -7.95
CA LEU A 37 7.26 -13.82 -8.31
C LEU A 37 8.63 -13.72 -8.97
N THR A 38 9.63 -14.34 -8.36
CA THR A 38 10.95 -14.53 -8.96
C THR A 38 11.13 -15.98 -9.39
N MET A 39 11.63 -16.20 -10.58
CA MET A 39 11.83 -17.55 -11.13
C MET A 39 13.15 -17.65 -11.88
N SER A 40 13.88 -18.75 -11.66
CA SER A 40 15.04 -19.13 -12.45
C SER A 40 14.77 -20.44 -13.19
N HIS A 41 14.84 -20.41 -14.51
CA HIS A 41 14.65 -21.57 -15.38
C HIS A 41 15.93 -21.89 -16.13
N PRO A 42 16.38 -23.17 -16.20
CA PRO A 42 17.56 -23.52 -16.94
C PRO A 42 17.34 -23.39 -18.45
N ILE A 43 18.40 -23.14 -19.20
CA ILE A 43 18.39 -23.29 -20.66
C ILE A 43 18.42 -24.78 -20.97
N ASP A 44 17.22 -25.33 -21.23
CA ASP A 44 17.04 -26.75 -21.52
C ASP A 44 17.00 -27.04 -23.04
N SER A 45 17.19 -28.31 -23.39
CA SER A 45 17.13 -28.77 -24.79
C SER A 45 15.72 -28.79 -25.38
N ASP A 46 14.70 -28.72 -24.51
CA ASP A 46 13.29 -28.73 -24.93
C ASP A 46 12.78 -27.34 -25.28
N GLY A 47 13.61 -26.30 -25.07
CA GLY A 47 13.29 -24.92 -25.43
C GLY A 47 12.22 -24.24 -24.56
N ARG A 48 11.93 -24.79 -23.36
CA ARG A 48 10.88 -24.20 -22.45
C ARG A 48 11.18 -22.77 -22.06
N TRP A 49 12.46 -22.46 -21.89
CA TRP A 49 12.94 -21.12 -21.53
C TRP A 49 12.67 -20.07 -22.63
N GLU A 50 12.40 -20.46 -23.87
CA GLU A 50 12.11 -19.52 -24.99
C GLU A 50 10.75 -18.82 -24.81
N TYR A 51 9.83 -19.43 -24.03
CA TYR A 51 8.53 -18.85 -23.70
C TYR A 51 8.63 -17.78 -22.60
N LEU A 52 9.76 -17.68 -21.90
CA LEU A 52 10.01 -16.67 -20.88
C LEU A 52 10.50 -15.37 -21.52
N SER A 53 9.56 -14.56 -21.89
CA SER A 53 9.80 -13.24 -22.48
C SER A 53 9.00 -12.18 -21.72
N GLU A 54 9.35 -10.90 -21.91
CA GLU A 54 8.59 -9.79 -21.38
C GLU A 54 7.13 -9.88 -21.83
N GLU A 55 6.20 -9.49 -20.95
CA GLU A 55 4.74 -9.56 -21.12
C GLU A 55 4.13 -10.97 -21.19
N ALA A 56 4.89 -12.05 -21.28
CA ALA A 56 4.35 -13.40 -21.14
C ALA A 56 3.77 -13.61 -19.73
N VAL A 57 2.86 -14.56 -19.59
CA VAL A 57 2.16 -14.79 -18.32
C VAL A 57 2.51 -16.15 -17.75
N ILE A 58 2.96 -16.16 -16.50
CA ILE A 58 3.22 -17.37 -15.73
C ILE A 58 1.99 -17.69 -14.88
N SER A 59 1.51 -18.93 -14.97
CA SER A 59 0.57 -19.48 -14.00
C SER A 59 1.34 -20.33 -13.00
N ALA A 60 1.27 -19.95 -11.73
CA ALA A 60 1.95 -20.64 -10.65
C ALA A 60 1.02 -20.85 -9.44
N PRO A 61 1.18 -21.97 -8.69
CA PRO A 61 0.44 -22.15 -7.44
C PRO A 61 0.92 -21.17 -6.37
N THR A 62 -0.03 -20.68 -5.58
CA THR A 62 0.23 -19.81 -4.43
C THR A 62 -0.45 -20.39 -3.18
N PHE A 63 -0.34 -19.69 -2.06
CA PHE A 63 -1.02 -20.09 -0.82
C PHE A 63 -2.56 -19.99 -0.90
N GLN A 64 -3.12 -19.29 -1.89
CA GLN A 64 -4.57 -19.10 -2.04
C GLN A 64 -5.17 -19.71 -3.30
N SER A 65 -4.37 -20.01 -4.31
CA SER A 65 -4.83 -20.50 -5.61
C SER A 65 -3.81 -21.46 -6.23
N ASP A 66 -4.28 -22.50 -6.89
CA ASP A 66 -3.43 -23.41 -7.67
C ASP A 66 -2.99 -22.80 -9.00
N HIS A 67 -3.65 -21.71 -9.43
CA HIS A 67 -3.46 -21.09 -10.75
C HIS A 67 -3.49 -19.55 -10.65
N GLN A 68 -2.54 -18.97 -9.92
CA GLN A 68 -2.37 -17.51 -9.91
C GLN A 68 -1.56 -17.08 -11.10
N LEU A 69 -2.04 -16.08 -11.82
CA LEU A 69 -1.41 -15.50 -13.00
C LEU A 69 -0.48 -14.35 -12.63
N PHE A 70 0.72 -14.39 -13.20
CA PHE A 70 1.73 -13.36 -13.02
C PHE A 70 2.24 -12.92 -14.39
N ARG A 71 2.21 -11.62 -14.67
CA ARG A 71 2.82 -11.07 -15.89
C ARG A 71 4.30 -10.83 -15.67
N ILE A 72 5.10 -11.28 -16.61
CA ILE A 72 6.55 -11.07 -16.61
C ILE A 72 6.83 -9.61 -16.96
N ASP A 73 7.48 -8.93 -16.02
CA ASP A 73 7.96 -7.55 -16.21
C ASP A 73 9.40 -7.52 -16.72
N LYS A 74 10.23 -8.44 -16.24
CA LYS A 74 11.66 -8.45 -16.55
C LYS A 74 12.19 -9.86 -16.72
N CYS A 75 13.01 -10.06 -17.77
CA CYS A 75 13.78 -11.27 -17.98
C CYS A 75 15.29 -10.96 -18.12
N ILE A 76 16.12 -11.76 -17.46
CA ILE A 76 17.57 -11.72 -17.58
C ILE A 76 18.02 -13.09 -18.08
N LYS A 77 18.58 -13.13 -19.28
CA LYS A 77 19.13 -14.34 -19.86
C LYS A 77 20.64 -14.40 -19.65
N THR A 78 21.10 -15.52 -19.11
CA THR A 78 22.51 -15.87 -18.99
C THR A 78 22.86 -17.02 -19.97
N ASP A 79 24.08 -17.51 -19.91
CA ASP A 79 24.49 -18.68 -20.73
C ASP A 79 23.82 -19.99 -20.28
N THR A 80 23.31 -20.06 -19.06
CA THR A 80 22.80 -21.29 -18.43
C THR A 80 21.37 -21.22 -17.95
N SER A 81 20.82 -20.00 -17.73
CA SER A 81 19.49 -19.79 -17.16
C SER A 81 18.82 -18.53 -17.69
N VAL A 82 17.50 -18.50 -17.53
CA VAL A 82 16.68 -17.29 -17.66
C VAL A 82 16.08 -16.99 -16.28
N GLU A 83 16.30 -15.80 -15.79
CA GLU A 83 15.74 -15.28 -14.54
C GLU A 83 14.64 -14.29 -14.87
N CYS A 84 13.44 -14.51 -14.31
CA CYS A 84 12.29 -13.66 -14.53
C CYS A 84 11.77 -13.08 -13.22
N THR A 85 11.33 -11.82 -13.30
CA THR A 85 10.53 -11.15 -12.28
C THR A 85 9.15 -10.92 -12.86
N ALA A 86 8.11 -11.30 -12.12
CA ALA A 86 6.71 -11.20 -12.56
C ALA A 86 5.82 -10.74 -11.42
N TYR A 87 4.75 -10.01 -11.78
CA TYR A 87 3.77 -9.47 -10.84
C TYR A 87 2.38 -10.05 -11.10
N PRO A 88 1.48 -10.07 -10.08
CA PRO A 88 0.11 -10.51 -10.29
C PRO A 88 -0.53 -9.80 -11.48
N ILE A 89 -1.25 -10.55 -12.33
CA ILE A 89 -1.85 -9.98 -13.55
C ILE A 89 -2.83 -8.84 -13.26
N PHE A 90 -3.33 -8.73 -12.04
CA PHE A 90 -4.14 -7.58 -11.60
C PHE A 90 -3.37 -6.25 -11.70
N PHE A 91 -2.03 -6.28 -11.61
CA PHE A 91 -1.19 -5.07 -11.68
C PHE A 91 -1.21 -4.43 -13.08
N ASP A 92 -1.59 -5.18 -14.13
CA ASP A 92 -1.86 -4.61 -15.46
C ASP A 92 -2.90 -3.48 -15.39
N SER A 93 -3.75 -3.45 -14.33
CA SER A 93 -4.74 -2.39 -14.10
C SER A 93 -4.14 -1.01 -13.84
N ALA A 94 -2.85 -0.93 -13.58
CA ALA A 94 -2.13 0.35 -13.55
C ALA A 94 -2.03 0.99 -14.93
N ASP A 95 -1.99 0.18 -16.00
CA ASP A 95 -1.77 0.63 -17.35
C ASP A 95 -3.06 0.62 -18.19
N ASP A 96 -3.93 -0.38 -18.00
CA ASP A 96 -5.06 -0.63 -18.89
C ASP A 96 -6.45 -0.35 -18.26
N CYS A 97 -6.51 0.09 -17.00
CA CYS A 97 -7.75 0.48 -16.34
C CYS A 97 -7.66 1.87 -15.72
N PHE A 98 -8.28 2.86 -16.35
CA PHE A 98 -8.17 4.25 -15.96
C PHE A 98 -9.52 4.86 -15.55
N LEU A 99 -9.58 5.38 -14.32
CA LEU A 99 -10.74 6.03 -13.74
C LEU A 99 -10.73 7.52 -14.09
N MET A 100 -11.56 7.92 -15.06
CA MET A 100 -11.65 9.32 -15.50
C MET A 100 -12.28 10.21 -14.44
N ASP A 101 -13.41 9.77 -13.88
CA ASP A 101 -14.14 10.45 -12.81
C ASP A 101 -15.06 9.44 -12.12
N THR A 102 -14.57 8.81 -11.05
CA THR A 102 -15.27 7.75 -10.33
C THR A 102 -15.45 8.17 -8.88
N ARG A 103 -16.71 8.28 -8.42
CA ARG A 103 -17.06 8.90 -7.14
C ARG A 103 -17.98 8.01 -6.29
N PRO A 104 -17.49 6.91 -5.70
CA PRO A 104 -18.28 6.16 -4.73
C PRO A 104 -18.61 7.06 -3.52
N THR A 105 -19.89 7.37 -3.32
CA THR A 105 -20.39 8.27 -2.28
C THR A 105 -21.26 7.48 -1.31
N SER A 106 -20.92 7.49 -0.02
CA SER A 106 -21.60 6.76 1.06
C SER A 106 -21.79 5.27 0.72
N GLN A 107 -20.76 4.65 0.10
CA GLN A 107 -20.78 3.25 -0.29
C GLN A 107 -20.00 2.40 0.71
N ASN A 108 -20.42 1.13 0.90
CA ASN A 108 -19.60 0.13 1.57
C ASN A 108 -18.47 -0.35 0.64
N GLY A 109 -17.51 -1.13 1.19
CA GLY A 109 -16.35 -1.59 0.43
C GLY A 109 -16.72 -2.33 -0.86
N GLN A 110 -17.67 -3.29 -0.80
CA GLN A 110 -18.10 -4.05 -1.98
C GLN A 110 -18.68 -3.15 -3.08
N ASN A 111 -19.57 -2.24 -2.72
CA ASN A 111 -20.19 -1.34 -3.70
C ASN A 111 -19.19 -0.35 -4.29
N ALA A 112 -18.24 0.14 -3.47
CA ALA A 112 -17.17 1.01 -3.95
C ALA A 112 -16.30 0.29 -4.99
N LEU A 113 -15.86 -0.95 -4.72
CA LEU A 113 -15.10 -1.75 -5.68
C LEU A 113 -15.91 -2.02 -6.97
N ASN A 114 -17.21 -2.35 -6.86
CA ASN A 114 -18.06 -2.56 -8.02
C ASN A 114 -18.14 -1.30 -8.92
N ILE A 115 -18.19 -0.11 -8.31
CA ILE A 115 -18.20 1.16 -9.05
C ILE A 115 -16.83 1.41 -9.70
N MET A 116 -15.74 1.15 -9.00
CA MET A 116 -14.37 1.36 -9.49
C MET A 116 -14.00 0.42 -10.64
N THR A 117 -14.50 -0.82 -10.62
CA THR A 117 -14.19 -1.84 -11.64
C THR A 117 -15.21 -1.92 -12.77
N GLN A 118 -16.27 -1.09 -12.73
CA GLN A 118 -17.35 -1.15 -13.69
C GLN A 118 -16.87 -0.93 -15.13
N GLY A 119 -17.23 -1.86 -16.01
CA GLY A 119 -16.89 -1.79 -17.44
C GLY A 119 -15.47 -2.18 -17.79
N SER A 120 -14.65 -2.62 -16.81
CA SER A 120 -13.33 -3.17 -17.04
C SER A 120 -13.35 -4.71 -17.04
N LYS A 121 -12.21 -5.33 -17.37
CA LYS A 121 -12.01 -6.78 -17.22
C LYS A 121 -11.76 -7.20 -15.76
N TYR A 122 -11.58 -6.24 -14.86
CA TYR A 122 -11.30 -6.47 -13.46
C TYR A 122 -12.57 -6.53 -12.63
N SER A 123 -12.46 -7.19 -11.47
CA SER A 123 -13.53 -7.26 -10.48
C SER A 123 -13.00 -7.08 -9.07
N GLY A 124 -13.87 -6.71 -8.15
CA GLY A 124 -13.51 -6.54 -6.75
C GLY A 124 -14.45 -7.31 -5.83
N GLN A 125 -13.90 -7.80 -4.72
CA GLN A 125 -14.64 -8.42 -3.64
C GLN A 125 -14.23 -7.81 -2.31
N SER A 126 -15.19 -7.51 -1.43
CA SER A 126 -14.92 -6.98 -0.09
C SER A 126 -16.00 -7.38 0.90
N ASP A 127 -15.60 -7.67 2.13
CA ASP A 127 -16.49 -7.89 3.27
C ASP A 127 -16.68 -6.64 4.13
N ILE A 128 -16.03 -5.52 3.77
CA ILE A 128 -16.07 -4.27 4.53
C ILE A 128 -17.44 -3.63 4.41
N THR A 129 -18.13 -3.49 5.55
CA THR A 129 -19.50 -2.94 5.62
C THR A 129 -19.53 -1.44 5.93
N THR A 130 -18.41 -0.88 6.41
CA THR A 130 -18.29 0.55 6.71
C THR A 130 -18.53 1.39 5.46
N GLY A 131 -19.37 2.42 5.58
CA GLY A 131 -19.63 3.37 4.52
C GLY A 131 -18.54 4.43 4.42
N GLY A 132 -18.09 4.72 3.19
CA GLY A 132 -17.08 5.74 2.90
C GLY A 132 -17.41 6.53 1.64
N THR A 133 -16.72 7.65 1.46
CA THR A 133 -16.79 8.49 0.26
C THR A 133 -15.38 8.81 -0.20
N ALA A 134 -15.11 8.54 -1.48
CA ALA A 134 -13.85 8.93 -2.11
C ALA A 134 -14.08 9.35 -3.56
N TYR A 135 -13.21 10.20 -4.10
CA TYR A 135 -13.27 10.68 -5.47
C TYR A 135 -11.96 10.34 -6.18
N PHE A 136 -12.06 9.44 -7.16
CA PHE A 136 -10.94 9.03 -7.99
C PHE A 136 -11.05 9.70 -9.35
N VAL A 137 -10.23 10.71 -9.58
CA VAL A 137 -10.28 11.51 -10.80
C VAL A 137 -8.95 11.42 -11.53
N ARG A 138 -8.98 10.94 -12.77
CA ARG A 138 -7.81 10.76 -13.64
C ARG A 138 -6.69 9.94 -12.98
N ARG A 139 -7.07 8.77 -12.47
CA ARG A 139 -6.17 7.81 -11.81
C ARG A 139 -6.33 6.43 -12.41
N ASN A 140 -5.28 5.63 -12.43
CA ASN A 140 -5.40 4.22 -12.74
C ASN A 140 -6.04 3.45 -11.55
N LEU A 141 -6.54 2.25 -11.83
CA LEU A 141 -7.26 1.47 -10.83
C LEU A 141 -6.34 1.03 -9.68
N MET A 142 -5.10 0.65 -9.97
CA MET A 142 -4.15 0.20 -8.97
C MET A 142 -3.82 1.30 -7.95
N ASP A 143 -3.51 2.51 -8.42
CA ASP A 143 -3.27 3.68 -7.57
C ASP A 143 -4.52 4.09 -6.77
N ALA A 144 -5.70 3.99 -7.38
CA ALA A 144 -6.95 4.28 -6.68
C ALA A 144 -7.25 3.27 -5.56
N ILE A 145 -6.76 2.03 -5.67
CA ILE A 145 -6.90 1.03 -4.61
C ILE A 145 -5.92 1.31 -3.48
N ASN A 146 -4.62 1.41 -3.76
CA ASN A 146 -3.57 1.51 -2.74
C ASN A 146 -2.31 2.26 -3.21
N GLY A 147 -2.46 3.34 -3.98
CA GLY A 147 -1.35 4.20 -4.38
C GLY A 147 -0.87 5.16 -3.28
N GLU A 148 0.12 5.96 -3.61
CA GLU A 148 0.71 6.96 -2.69
C GLU A 148 -0.20 8.19 -2.52
N ASP A 149 -0.92 8.59 -3.58
CA ASP A 149 -1.76 9.77 -3.58
C ASP A 149 -3.13 9.50 -2.92
N SER A 150 -3.53 10.39 -2.01
CA SER A 150 -4.87 10.36 -1.39
C SER A 150 -5.96 10.93 -2.31
N PRO A 151 -7.22 10.48 -2.16
CA PRO A 151 -7.65 9.33 -1.36
C PRO A 151 -7.39 8.00 -2.10
N THR A 152 -7.15 6.92 -1.34
CA THR A 152 -7.19 5.55 -1.87
C THR A 152 -8.35 4.76 -1.27
N PHE A 153 -8.66 3.59 -1.86
CA PHE A 153 -9.66 2.68 -1.30
C PHE A 153 -9.25 2.25 0.12
N VAL A 154 -7.99 1.82 0.30
CA VAL A 154 -7.49 1.34 1.59
C VAL A 154 -7.49 2.44 2.65
N GLN A 155 -7.16 3.68 2.30
CA GLN A 155 -7.23 4.80 3.22
C GLN A 155 -8.67 5.13 3.65
N THR A 156 -9.64 4.96 2.74
CA THR A 156 -11.04 5.35 2.99
C THR A 156 -11.84 4.27 3.69
N TRP A 157 -11.70 3.00 3.28
CA TRP A 157 -12.46 1.88 3.81
C TRP A 157 -11.65 0.95 4.69
N GLY A 158 -10.31 1.04 4.64
CA GLY A 158 -9.41 0.10 5.29
C GLY A 158 -9.29 -1.22 4.54
N GLY A 159 -8.80 -2.23 5.25
CA GLY A 159 -8.73 -3.60 4.78
C GLY A 159 -7.35 -4.07 4.34
N GLU A 160 -7.28 -5.37 4.10
CA GLU A 160 -6.10 -6.10 3.66
C GLU A 160 -6.36 -6.68 2.26
N ILE A 161 -5.36 -6.53 1.37
CA ILE A 161 -5.49 -6.83 -0.06
C ILE A 161 -4.95 -8.21 -0.39
N LEU A 162 -5.73 -8.98 -1.17
CA LEU A 162 -5.30 -10.19 -1.88
C LEU A 162 -5.58 -10.04 -3.38
N TYR A 163 -4.73 -10.64 -4.19
CA TYR A 163 -4.89 -10.68 -5.65
C TYR A 163 -5.26 -12.10 -6.09
N ASP A 164 -6.36 -12.23 -6.83
CA ASP A 164 -6.84 -13.49 -7.41
C ASP A 164 -7.08 -13.27 -8.91
N ASN A 165 -6.03 -13.45 -9.69
CA ASN A 165 -6.02 -13.20 -11.13
C ASN A 165 -6.51 -11.77 -11.46
N PHE A 166 -7.61 -11.63 -12.20
CA PHE A 166 -8.21 -10.33 -12.54
C PHE A 166 -9.13 -9.76 -11.45
N LYS A 167 -9.12 -10.36 -10.27
CA LYS A 167 -9.93 -9.95 -9.13
C LYS A 167 -9.05 -9.49 -7.98
N VAL A 168 -9.41 -8.34 -7.40
CA VAL A 168 -8.87 -7.90 -6.11
C VAL A 168 -9.86 -8.25 -5.00
N ILE A 169 -9.35 -8.79 -3.91
CA ILE A 169 -10.13 -9.10 -2.70
C ILE A 169 -9.59 -8.20 -1.60
N ILE A 170 -10.45 -7.36 -1.03
CA ILE A 170 -10.09 -6.44 0.06
C ILE A 170 -11.02 -6.72 1.22
N ASN A 171 -10.54 -7.45 2.21
CA ASN A 171 -11.28 -7.83 3.38
C ASN A 171 -10.82 -7.02 4.59
N GLU A 172 -11.69 -6.85 5.58
CA GLU A 172 -11.35 -6.19 6.84
C GLU A 172 -10.09 -6.83 7.46
N ARG A 173 -9.97 -8.16 7.32
CA ARG A 173 -8.81 -8.94 7.72
C ARG A 173 -8.67 -10.21 6.88
N ILE A 174 -7.47 -10.51 6.38
CA ILE A 174 -7.17 -11.73 5.64
C ILE A 174 -6.91 -12.90 6.58
N GLY A 175 -6.18 -12.65 7.66
CA GLY A 175 -5.81 -13.67 8.63
C GLY A 175 -6.93 -14.01 9.62
N GLY A 176 -6.79 -15.12 10.31
CA GLY A 176 -7.68 -15.56 11.38
C GLY A 176 -6.92 -16.23 12.51
N ASP A 177 -7.59 -16.40 13.64
CA ASP A 177 -7.08 -17.25 14.73
C ASP A 177 -7.40 -18.71 14.43
N TYR A 178 -6.40 -19.43 13.94
CA TYR A 178 -6.49 -20.86 13.64
C TYR A 178 -5.94 -21.73 14.79
N GLY A 179 -5.74 -21.17 15.98
CA GLY A 179 -5.20 -21.86 17.14
C GLY A 179 -3.72 -22.26 17.00
N VAL A 180 -2.98 -21.62 16.11
CA VAL A 180 -1.55 -21.85 15.93
C VAL A 180 -0.77 -20.99 16.93
N GLU A 181 0.01 -21.64 17.79
CA GLU A 181 0.93 -20.96 18.72
C GLU A 181 2.36 -21.07 18.23
N ILE A 182 3.07 -19.93 18.18
CA ILE A 182 4.50 -19.90 17.97
C ILE A 182 5.20 -20.02 19.32
N ARG A 183 5.99 -21.08 19.49
CA ARG A 183 6.70 -21.36 20.75
C ARG A 183 8.18 -21.58 20.51
N TYR A 184 9.00 -20.99 21.38
CA TYR A 184 10.43 -21.26 21.43
C TYR A 184 10.71 -22.76 21.64
N GLY A 185 11.65 -23.29 20.86
CA GLY A 185 12.02 -24.71 20.90
C GLY A 185 11.03 -25.66 20.22
N LYS A 186 9.94 -25.16 19.60
CA LYS A 186 8.97 -25.96 18.85
C LYS A 186 8.92 -25.58 17.37
N ASN A 187 8.53 -24.35 17.09
CA ASN A 187 8.31 -23.84 15.74
C ASN A 187 8.80 -22.38 15.56
N MET A 188 9.53 -21.85 16.55
CA MET A 188 10.26 -20.59 16.45
C MET A 188 11.74 -20.91 16.24
N ASP A 189 12.29 -20.50 15.10
CA ASP A 189 13.70 -20.69 14.76
C ASP A 189 14.59 -19.59 15.36
N GLY A 190 14.05 -18.38 15.44
CA GLY A 190 14.71 -17.23 16.07
C GLY A 190 13.78 -16.06 16.27
N LEU A 191 14.17 -15.15 17.16
CA LEU A 191 13.52 -13.87 17.40
C LEU A 191 14.58 -12.78 17.43
N SER A 192 14.44 -11.78 16.57
CA SER A 192 15.18 -10.54 16.64
C SER A 192 14.24 -9.41 17.07
N TYR A 193 14.62 -8.68 18.08
CA TYR A 193 13.89 -7.52 18.58
C TYR A 193 14.79 -6.29 18.49
N THR A 194 14.39 -5.32 17.68
CA THR A 194 15.11 -4.06 17.49
C THR A 194 14.30 -2.93 18.09
N VAL A 195 14.92 -2.14 18.96
CA VAL A 195 14.35 -0.89 19.46
C VAL A 195 15.06 0.25 18.76
N ASP A 196 14.36 0.97 17.93
CA ASP A 196 14.84 2.18 17.29
C ASP A 196 14.27 3.39 18.04
N MET A 197 15.14 4.28 18.47
CA MET A 197 14.81 5.50 19.20
C MET A 197 15.16 6.77 18.40
N SER A 198 15.52 6.65 17.13
CA SER A 198 15.97 7.78 16.30
C SER A 198 14.89 8.85 16.12
N ASP A 199 13.63 8.43 16.09
CA ASP A 199 12.48 9.31 15.86
C ASP A 199 11.68 9.65 17.12
N VAL A 200 12.16 9.24 18.28
CA VAL A 200 11.48 9.59 19.54
C VAL A 200 11.51 11.10 19.74
N VAL A 201 10.34 11.68 20.00
CA VAL A 201 10.15 13.08 20.38
C VAL A 201 9.36 13.10 21.69
N THR A 202 9.84 13.80 22.70
CA THR A 202 9.18 13.94 24.00
C THR A 202 8.83 15.38 24.33
N ARG A 203 9.32 16.33 23.53
CA ARG A 203 9.00 17.76 23.62
C ARG A 203 8.98 18.34 22.22
N ILE A 204 7.90 19.01 21.88
CA ILE A 204 7.75 19.74 20.63
C ILE A 204 7.81 21.24 20.92
N VAL A 205 8.61 21.95 20.14
CA VAL A 205 8.59 23.40 20.05
C VAL A 205 7.81 23.73 18.78
N PRO A 206 6.51 24.06 18.87
CA PRO A 206 5.72 24.32 17.70
C PRO A 206 5.99 25.73 17.16
N VAL A 207 6.08 25.84 15.86
CA VAL A 207 6.26 27.11 15.14
C VAL A 207 5.15 27.23 14.10
N ALA A 208 4.31 28.24 14.25
CA ALA A 208 3.25 28.57 13.32
C ALA A 208 3.80 29.40 12.12
N TYR A 209 2.91 29.69 11.19
CA TYR A 209 3.23 30.56 10.04
C TYR A 209 3.97 31.83 10.46
N ASN A 210 4.83 32.32 9.59
CA ASN A 210 5.67 33.51 9.82
C ASN A 210 6.59 33.41 11.06
N GLY A 211 6.92 32.18 11.51
CA GLY A 211 7.82 31.94 12.64
C GLY A 211 7.22 32.26 14.01
N ARG A 212 5.89 32.35 14.12
CA ARG A 212 5.19 32.59 15.37
C ARG A 212 5.29 31.40 16.28
N THR A 213 5.51 31.66 17.58
CA THR A 213 5.63 30.62 18.62
C THR A 213 4.59 30.80 19.69
N MET A 214 4.44 29.80 20.55
CA MET A 214 3.61 29.90 21.75
C MET A 214 4.11 31.00 22.68
N SER A 215 3.17 31.63 23.40
CA SER A 215 3.48 32.68 24.37
C SER A 215 4.01 32.10 25.69
N GLY A 216 4.62 32.97 26.51
CA GLY A 216 5.08 32.65 27.87
C GLY A 216 6.47 32.04 27.93
N ASP A 217 6.84 31.59 29.15
CA ASP A 217 8.19 31.08 29.46
C ASP A 217 8.38 29.62 29.04
N THR A 218 7.32 28.95 28.60
CA THR A 218 7.31 27.52 28.21
C THR A 218 6.67 27.35 26.83
N PRO A 219 7.34 27.84 25.74
CA PRO A 219 6.77 27.80 24.39
C PRO A 219 6.91 26.42 23.76
N TRP A 220 6.51 25.37 24.45
CA TRP A 220 6.59 23.98 23.99
C TRP A 220 5.50 23.12 24.59
N VAL A 221 5.26 21.97 23.98
CA VAL A 221 4.34 20.93 24.46
C VAL A 221 5.14 19.69 24.82
N ASP A 222 4.90 19.17 26.02
CA ASP A 222 5.53 17.97 26.57
C ASP A 222 4.60 16.76 26.38
N SER A 223 5.17 15.63 25.96
CA SER A 223 4.47 14.35 25.97
C SER A 223 4.21 13.85 27.39
N ASP A 224 3.08 13.21 27.63
CA ASP A 224 2.77 12.52 28.91
C ASP A 224 3.83 11.49 29.30
N ASN A 225 4.56 10.99 28.31
CA ASN A 225 5.60 9.98 28.49
C ASN A 225 7.00 10.57 28.72
N ILE A 226 7.15 11.90 28.79
CA ILE A 226 8.47 12.55 28.88
C ILE A 226 9.33 12.01 30.03
N ASN A 227 8.71 11.66 31.16
CA ASN A 227 9.40 11.15 32.34
C ASN A 227 9.80 9.66 32.26
N LYS A 228 9.38 8.95 31.21
CA LYS A 228 9.80 7.56 30.95
C LYS A 228 11.18 7.46 30.30
N TYR A 229 11.73 8.57 29.83
CA TYR A 229 13.00 8.63 29.11
C TYR A 229 14.07 9.28 29.97
N ALA A 230 15.32 8.85 29.77
CA ALA A 230 16.48 9.35 30.52
C ALA A 230 16.81 10.84 30.23
N LYS A 231 16.37 11.33 29.05
CA LYS A 231 16.55 12.72 28.62
C LYS A 231 15.35 13.17 27.81
N LYS A 232 15.21 14.48 27.66
CA LYS A 232 14.20 15.08 26.76
C LYS A 232 14.68 15.02 25.32
N TYR A 233 13.83 14.54 24.42
CA TYR A 233 14.05 14.57 22.98
C TYR A 233 13.22 15.72 22.42
N ILE A 234 13.91 16.82 22.11
CA ILE A 234 13.27 18.07 21.72
C ILE A 234 13.36 18.23 20.21
N ARG A 235 12.25 18.53 19.56
CA ARG A 235 12.19 18.81 18.12
C ARG A 235 11.35 20.05 17.86
N GLU A 236 11.80 20.91 16.93
CA GLU A 236 10.99 21.98 16.35
C GLU A 236 10.06 21.35 15.29
N VAL A 237 8.80 21.71 15.30
CA VAL A 237 7.81 21.29 14.29
C VAL A 237 7.10 22.54 13.78
N LYS A 238 7.08 22.71 12.45
CA LYS A 238 6.42 23.84 11.79
C LYS A 238 5.01 23.46 11.36
N PHE A 239 4.07 24.28 11.75
CA PHE A 239 2.66 24.22 11.40
C PHE A 239 2.30 25.45 10.56
N GLU A 240 2.65 25.42 9.27
CA GLU A 240 2.42 26.53 8.33
C GLU A 240 0.93 26.75 8.05
N ASP A 241 0.09 25.79 8.39
CA ASP A 241 -1.36 25.82 8.32
C ASP A 241 -2.02 26.54 9.52
N VAL A 242 -1.25 26.96 10.52
CA VAL A 242 -1.74 27.73 11.68
C VAL A 242 -1.26 29.17 11.57
N LYS A 243 -2.18 30.13 11.47
CA LYS A 243 -1.89 31.55 11.27
C LYS A 243 -2.65 32.44 12.27
N LEU A 244 -2.06 33.58 12.60
CA LEU A 244 -2.82 34.68 13.21
C LEU A 244 -3.66 35.42 12.15
N ALA A 245 -4.77 36.00 12.56
CA ALA A 245 -5.66 36.75 11.68
C ALA A 245 -4.95 37.91 10.95
N GLU A 246 -3.91 38.49 11.55
CA GLU A 246 -3.09 39.56 10.95
C GLU A 246 -2.13 39.05 9.84
N ASP A 247 -1.84 37.74 9.84
CA ASP A 247 -0.97 37.08 8.84
C ASP A 247 -1.81 36.34 7.77
N ALA A 248 -3.15 36.33 7.90
CA ALA A 248 -4.05 35.67 6.96
C ALA A 248 -4.31 36.56 5.72
N SER A 249 -4.45 35.93 4.56
CA SER A 249 -4.79 36.62 3.30
C SER A 249 -6.24 36.32 2.91
N ASP A 250 -6.88 37.23 2.16
CA ASP A 250 -8.22 37.01 1.62
C ASP A 250 -8.23 35.82 0.62
N GLY A 251 -9.03 34.80 0.91
CA GLY A 251 -9.23 33.64 0.04
C GLY A 251 -8.31 32.45 0.33
N GLU A 252 -7.86 32.30 1.57
CA GLU A 252 -7.10 31.12 2.02
C GLU A 252 -7.91 29.83 1.91
N GLU A 253 -7.22 28.71 1.76
CA GLU A 253 -7.81 27.36 1.62
C GLU A 253 -8.49 26.90 2.92
N ASP A 254 -9.50 26.03 2.82
CA ASP A 254 -10.34 25.55 3.92
C ASP A 254 -9.55 24.83 5.03
N ASP A 255 -8.31 24.41 4.78
CA ASP A 255 -7.45 23.65 5.70
C ASP A 255 -6.61 24.55 6.64
N ILE A 256 -6.67 25.89 6.48
CA ILE A 256 -5.88 26.82 7.28
C ILE A 256 -6.63 27.21 8.54
N ILE A 257 -5.96 27.06 9.69
CA ILE A 257 -6.49 27.47 11.00
C ILE A 257 -6.12 28.94 11.24
N ILE A 258 -7.12 29.83 11.18
CA ILE A 258 -6.93 31.27 11.46
C ILE A 258 -7.27 31.53 12.91
N CYS A 259 -6.29 31.98 13.68
CA CYS A 259 -6.40 32.31 15.10
C CYS A 259 -6.62 33.80 15.30
N ALA A 260 -7.64 34.16 16.07
CA ALA A 260 -8.03 35.57 16.31
C ALA A 260 -6.98 36.32 17.13
N ASP A 261 -6.30 35.63 18.03
CA ASP A 261 -5.32 36.21 18.98
C ASP A 261 -4.25 35.16 19.35
N GLN A 262 -3.26 35.57 20.15
CA GLN A 262 -2.18 34.72 20.61
C GLN A 262 -2.68 33.54 21.46
N ALA A 263 -3.73 33.72 22.26
CA ALA A 263 -4.26 32.64 23.09
C ALA A 263 -4.92 31.55 22.23
N ALA A 264 -5.60 31.92 21.15
CA ALA A 264 -6.14 31.00 20.16
C ALA A 264 -5.04 30.27 19.42
N LEU A 265 -3.93 30.98 19.08
CA LEU A 265 -2.75 30.37 18.46
C LEU A 265 -2.12 29.32 19.37
N ASP A 266 -1.91 29.64 20.65
CA ASP A 266 -1.34 28.72 21.63
C ASP A 266 -2.20 27.44 21.78
N ALA A 267 -3.51 27.60 21.82
CA ALA A 267 -4.46 26.48 21.90
C ALA A 267 -4.44 25.62 20.62
N ALA A 268 -4.37 26.23 19.44
CA ALA A 268 -4.30 25.54 18.17
C ALA A 268 -3.00 24.74 18.02
N LEU A 269 -1.86 25.34 18.38
CA LEU A 269 -0.56 24.69 18.36
C LEU A 269 -0.47 23.54 19.36
N THR A 270 -1.03 23.71 20.58
CA THR A 270 -1.11 22.63 21.55
C THR A 270 -1.87 21.44 21.00
N LYS A 271 -3.04 21.68 20.42
CA LYS A 271 -3.87 20.63 19.82
C LYS A 271 -3.14 19.90 18.69
N LYS A 272 -2.48 20.64 17.78
CA LYS A 272 -1.68 20.06 16.67
C LYS A 272 -0.49 19.21 17.15
N CYS A 273 0.02 19.47 18.36
CA CYS A 273 1.09 18.66 18.93
C CYS A 273 0.59 17.39 19.63
N GLU A 274 -0.71 17.33 19.97
CA GLU A 274 -1.35 16.17 20.61
C GLU A 274 -1.90 15.16 19.60
N ASP A 275 -2.24 15.62 18.39
CA ASP A 275 -2.69 14.80 17.24
C ASP A 275 -1.49 14.13 16.52
#